data_56eba736317451a4a04421b0154f7b6b
#
_entry.id   56eba736317451a4a04421b0154f7b6b
#
_cell.length_a   1.000
_cell.length_b   1.000
_cell.length_c   1.000
_cell.angle_alpha   90.00
_cell.angle_beta   90.00
_cell.angle_gamma   90.00
#
_symmetry.space_group_name_H-M   'P 1'
#
loop_
_entity.id
_entity.type
_entity.pdbx_description
1 polymer ?
#
loop_
_entity_poly.entity_id
_entity_poly.type
_entity_poly.pdbx_seq_one_letter_code
_entity_poly.pdbx_strand_id
1 'polypeptide(L)'
;MVPFIVLRNKFSNRITQLQKFVISLWPLKLNACKQLFLKIYPLFFHKMCIPVWFIMIWECLIRILQLPNYILPTPFEVLHSLINHAGLITSQTLPTLAEILFGLFFGIVLGVAIALSMCLFRTLHAFLLPLLLASQALPVFAIAPLLVLWFGYGITAKIITTTFMLFFPITNNFLDGLKQTPENYLNIAEIMNSNRWQVLYQIRIPAALPNLASGIRLATAMAPLGAIIGEWVGSNQGLGFLLLNANAQMQIDLMFAVLVVIFFLGIFLYFLVDTLLNLALPWTLLKPS
;
A
#
# COMPACT_ATOMS: atom_id res chain seq x y z
N MET A 1 9.74 69.98 33.70
CA MET A 1 8.51 69.53 33.02
C MET A 1 8.72 69.09 31.56
N VAL A 2 9.92 68.96 31.07
CA VAL A 2 10.21 68.63 29.62
C VAL A 2 10.48 67.16 29.34
N PRO A 3 10.87 66.24 30.23
CA PRO A 3 11.20 64.87 29.84
C PRO A 3 9.96 63.94 29.58
N PHE A 4 8.78 64.31 30.08
CA PHE A 4 7.57 63.41 29.96
C PHE A 4 6.92 63.47 28.59
N ILE A 5 7.04 64.56 27.86
CA ILE A 5 6.43 64.74 26.52
C ILE A 5 7.21 64.00 25.45
N VAL A 6 8.55 63.90 25.58
CA VAL A 6 9.42 63.21 24.63
C VAL A 6 9.23 61.68 24.71
N LEU A 7 9.02 61.12 25.90
CA LEU A 7 8.77 59.69 26.09
C LEU A 7 7.39 59.29 25.56
N ARG A 8 6.36 60.13 25.73
CA ARG A 8 5.01 59.90 25.21
C ARG A 8 4.95 59.88 23.68
N ASN A 9 5.70 60.78 23.03
CA ASN A 9 5.78 60.79 21.56
C ASN A 9 6.57 59.61 21.00
N LYS A 10 7.62 59.13 21.69
CA LYS A 10 8.38 57.95 21.25
C LYS A 10 7.58 56.66 21.40
N PHE A 11 6.72 56.55 22.43
CA PHE A 11 5.83 55.42 22.65
C PHE A 11 4.66 55.39 21.63
N SER A 12 4.06 56.56 21.36
CA SER A 12 3.00 56.69 20.33
C SER A 12 3.50 56.33 18.94
N ASN A 13 4.69 56.75 18.56
CA ASN A 13 5.30 56.41 17.25
C ASN A 13 5.62 54.91 17.11
N ARG A 14 6.02 54.23 18.18
CA ARG A 14 6.24 52.78 18.17
C ARG A 14 4.94 51.99 18.03
N ILE A 15 3.86 52.41 18.69
CA ILE A 15 2.55 51.78 18.58
C ILE A 15 1.99 51.95 17.15
N THR A 16 2.15 53.13 16.57
CA THR A 16 1.70 53.39 15.18
C THR A 16 2.53 52.61 14.15
N GLN A 17 3.83 52.42 14.40
CA GLN A 17 4.68 51.54 13.55
C GLN A 17 4.29 50.08 13.69
N LEU A 18 4.02 49.59 14.91
CA LEU A 18 3.54 48.20 15.11
C LEU A 18 2.18 47.97 14.50
N GLN A 19 1.25 48.92 14.59
CA GLN A 19 -0.03 48.83 13.91
C GLN A 19 0.12 48.79 12.39
N LYS A 20 0.97 49.63 11.80
CA LYS A 20 1.26 49.59 10.34
C LYS A 20 1.91 48.26 9.93
N PHE A 21 2.81 47.70 10.75
CA PHE A 21 3.43 46.40 10.51
C PHE A 21 2.43 45.24 10.59
N VAL A 22 1.54 45.24 11.59
CA VAL A 22 0.47 44.23 11.71
C VAL A 22 -0.54 44.34 10.56
N ILE A 23 -0.89 45.55 10.14
CA ILE A 23 -1.82 45.81 9.02
C ILE A 23 -1.16 45.38 7.69
N SER A 24 0.15 45.53 7.52
CA SER A 24 0.86 45.09 6.30
C SER A 24 1.03 43.56 6.23
N LEU A 25 1.02 42.87 7.35
CA LEU A 25 1.08 41.38 7.39
C LEU A 25 -0.29 40.70 7.21
N TRP A 26 -1.38 41.45 7.46
CA TRP A 26 -2.74 40.91 7.34
C TRP A 26 -3.11 40.47 5.92
N PRO A 27 -2.87 41.24 4.85
CA PRO A 27 -3.15 40.81 3.49
C PRO A 27 -2.25 39.67 3.00
N LEU A 28 -1.00 39.57 3.51
CA LEU A 28 -0.09 38.48 3.15
C LEU A 28 -0.56 37.13 3.71
N LYS A 29 -1.07 37.09 4.93
CA LYS A 29 -1.67 35.86 5.49
C LYS A 29 -2.99 35.46 4.83
N LEU A 30 -3.84 36.43 4.49
CA LEU A 30 -5.07 36.16 3.74
C LEU A 30 -4.80 35.65 2.29
N ASN A 31 -3.81 36.24 1.63
CA ASN A 31 -3.42 35.83 0.28
C ASN A 31 -2.73 34.45 0.28
N ALA A 32 -1.92 34.15 1.27
CA ALA A 32 -1.30 32.82 1.43
C ALA A 32 -2.36 31.75 1.75
N CYS A 33 -3.32 32.06 2.63
CA CYS A 33 -4.45 31.14 2.93
C CYS A 33 -5.35 30.96 1.73
N LYS A 34 -5.64 32.05 0.97
CA LYS A 34 -6.44 32.01 -0.25
C LYS A 34 -5.72 31.26 -1.39
N GLN A 35 -4.42 31.45 -1.53
CA GLN A 35 -3.61 30.69 -2.51
C GLN A 35 -3.48 29.23 -2.12
N LEU A 36 -3.33 28.91 -0.84
CA LEU A 36 -3.34 27.52 -0.33
C LEU A 36 -4.70 26.86 -0.58
N PHE A 37 -5.79 27.58 -0.29
CA PHE A 37 -7.16 27.11 -0.53
C PHE A 37 -7.44 26.91 -2.03
N LEU A 38 -7.03 27.84 -2.89
CA LEU A 38 -7.15 27.73 -4.34
C LEU A 38 -6.28 26.61 -4.95
N LYS A 39 -5.19 26.23 -4.30
CA LYS A 39 -4.31 25.13 -4.71
C LYS A 39 -4.78 23.77 -4.20
N ILE A 40 -5.39 23.73 -3.01
CA ILE A 40 -5.91 22.49 -2.38
C ILE A 40 -7.32 22.16 -2.90
N TYR A 41 -8.14 23.18 -3.16
CA TYR A 41 -9.53 23.01 -3.60
C TYR A 41 -9.69 22.22 -4.90
N PRO A 42 -8.95 22.52 -6.00
CA PRO A 42 -9.06 21.72 -7.22
C PRO A 42 -8.51 20.31 -7.06
N LEU A 43 -7.46 20.11 -6.21
CA LEU A 43 -6.90 18.78 -5.97
C LEU A 43 -7.85 17.89 -5.15
N PHE A 44 -8.52 18.47 -4.16
CA PHE A 44 -9.51 17.77 -3.32
C PHE A 44 -10.79 17.51 -4.11
N PHE A 45 -11.24 18.49 -4.90
CA PHE A 45 -12.42 18.37 -5.75
C PHE A 45 -12.22 17.31 -6.84
N HIS A 46 -11.05 17.29 -7.51
CA HIS A 46 -10.71 16.25 -8.48
C HIS A 46 -10.66 14.85 -7.85
N LYS A 47 -10.08 14.72 -6.67
CA LYS A 47 -10.00 13.41 -5.98
C LYS A 47 -11.36 12.89 -5.50
N MET A 48 -12.28 13.77 -5.13
CA MET A 48 -13.66 13.37 -4.77
C MET A 48 -14.57 13.17 -5.98
N CYS A 49 -14.31 13.86 -7.09
CA CYS A 49 -15.08 13.66 -8.32
C CYS A 49 -14.94 12.26 -8.91
N ILE A 50 -13.75 11.63 -8.80
CA ILE A 50 -13.50 10.31 -9.39
C ILE A 50 -14.43 9.22 -8.83
N PRO A 51 -14.56 9.00 -7.51
CA PRO A 51 -15.48 8.00 -6.98
C PRO A 51 -16.94 8.33 -7.26
N VAL A 52 -17.33 9.61 -7.21
CA VAL A 52 -18.69 10.03 -7.56
C VAL A 52 -18.99 9.75 -9.03
N TRP A 53 -18.05 10.06 -9.93
CA TRP A 53 -18.17 9.75 -11.37
C TRP A 53 -18.31 8.26 -11.61
N PHE A 54 -17.52 7.45 -10.91
CA PHE A 54 -17.59 5.99 -11.01
C PHE A 54 -18.97 5.47 -10.59
N ILE A 55 -19.51 5.94 -9.45
CA ILE A 55 -20.82 5.56 -8.97
C ILE A 55 -21.91 6.03 -9.96
N MET A 56 -21.80 7.24 -10.51
CA MET A 56 -22.75 7.73 -11.51
C MET A 56 -22.73 6.92 -12.80
N ILE A 57 -21.54 6.55 -13.28
CA ILE A 57 -21.40 5.70 -14.47
C ILE A 57 -22.02 4.32 -14.20
N TRP A 58 -21.76 3.75 -13.02
CA TRP A 58 -22.32 2.46 -12.62
C TRP A 58 -23.85 2.49 -12.61
N GLU A 59 -24.45 3.47 -11.94
CA GLU A 59 -25.92 3.66 -11.90
C GLU A 59 -26.50 3.94 -13.29
N CYS A 60 -25.83 4.75 -14.11
CA CYS A 60 -26.24 5.08 -15.47
C CYS A 60 -26.23 3.83 -16.36
N LEU A 61 -25.20 2.99 -16.24
CA LEU A 61 -25.05 1.76 -16.99
C LEU A 61 -26.22 0.80 -16.71
N ILE A 62 -26.59 0.62 -15.44
CA ILE A 62 -27.72 -0.23 -15.03
C ILE A 62 -29.02 0.28 -15.63
N ARG A 63 -29.27 1.60 -15.57
CA ARG A 63 -30.52 2.19 -16.07
C ARG A 63 -30.64 2.17 -17.59
N ILE A 64 -29.55 2.44 -18.31
CA ILE A 64 -29.55 2.46 -19.79
C ILE A 64 -29.70 1.03 -20.33
N LEU A 65 -28.96 0.07 -19.78
CA LEU A 65 -28.97 -1.32 -20.25
C LEU A 65 -30.10 -2.16 -19.62
N GLN A 66 -30.87 -1.59 -18.69
CA GLN A 66 -31.95 -2.28 -17.95
C GLN A 66 -31.46 -3.62 -17.37
N LEU A 67 -30.24 -3.61 -16.80
CA LEU A 67 -29.62 -4.84 -16.28
C LEU A 67 -30.42 -5.32 -15.06
N PRO A 68 -30.76 -6.62 -15.01
CA PRO A 68 -31.38 -7.21 -13.84
C PRO A 68 -30.41 -7.29 -12.67
N ASN A 69 -30.89 -7.16 -11.42
CA ASN A 69 -30.10 -7.11 -10.21
C ASN A 69 -29.20 -8.33 -9.99
N TYR A 70 -29.56 -9.49 -10.54
CA TYR A 70 -28.74 -10.68 -10.47
C TYR A 70 -27.49 -10.64 -11.39
N ILE A 71 -27.37 -9.66 -12.29
CA ILE A 71 -26.16 -9.43 -13.10
C ILE A 71 -25.33 -8.31 -12.47
N LEU A 72 -25.98 -7.17 -12.17
CA LEU A 72 -25.31 -6.02 -11.60
C LEU A 72 -26.26 -5.28 -10.64
N PRO A 73 -26.06 -5.36 -9.32
CA PRO A 73 -26.86 -4.66 -8.35
C PRO A 73 -26.60 -3.16 -8.38
N THR A 74 -27.58 -2.37 -8.00
CA THR A 74 -27.42 -0.92 -7.85
C THR A 74 -26.47 -0.58 -6.70
N PRO A 75 -25.75 0.55 -6.76
CA PRO A 75 -24.92 1.02 -5.63
C PRO A 75 -25.68 1.13 -4.31
N PHE A 76 -26.97 1.46 -4.38
CA PHE A 76 -27.83 1.54 -3.20
C PHE A 76 -28.11 0.16 -2.59
N GLU A 77 -28.39 -0.87 -3.40
CA GLU A 77 -28.57 -2.26 -2.94
C GLU A 77 -27.30 -2.80 -2.31
N VAL A 78 -26.13 -2.53 -2.90
CA VAL A 78 -24.82 -2.89 -2.34
C VAL A 78 -24.62 -2.23 -0.97
N LEU A 79 -24.90 -0.94 -0.84
CA LEU A 79 -24.80 -0.21 0.44
C LEU A 79 -25.76 -0.77 1.49
N HIS A 80 -27.01 -1.06 1.10
CA HIS A 80 -28.01 -1.66 1.98
C HIS A 80 -27.59 -3.06 2.44
N SER A 81 -27.08 -3.89 1.54
CA SER A 81 -26.54 -5.22 1.85
C SER A 81 -25.32 -5.15 2.79
N LEU A 82 -24.43 -4.16 2.59
CA LEU A 82 -23.29 -3.91 3.45
C LEU A 82 -23.71 -3.58 4.90
N ILE A 83 -24.75 -2.78 5.07
CA ILE A 83 -25.26 -2.41 6.40
C ILE A 83 -25.95 -3.61 7.04
N ASN A 84 -26.82 -4.32 6.32
CA ASN A 84 -27.58 -5.44 6.85
C ASN A 84 -26.70 -6.63 7.24
N HIS A 85 -25.61 -6.88 6.51
CA HIS A 85 -24.68 -7.99 6.74
C HIS A 85 -23.38 -7.54 7.42
N ALA A 86 -23.34 -6.31 7.99
CA ALA A 86 -22.12 -5.75 8.60
C ALA A 86 -21.50 -6.67 9.64
N GLY A 87 -22.29 -7.32 10.50
CA GLY A 87 -21.79 -8.26 11.52
C GLY A 87 -21.13 -9.51 10.91
N LEU A 88 -21.72 -10.05 9.84
CA LEU A 88 -21.16 -11.17 9.09
C LEU A 88 -19.85 -10.77 8.39
N ILE A 89 -19.87 -9.68 7.67
CA ILE A 89 -18.71 -9.19 6.90
C ILE A 89 -17.54 -8.89 7.84
N THR A 90 -17.78 -8.21 8.97
CA THR A 90 -16.72 -7.90 9.95
C THR A 90 -16.13 -9.16 10.58
N SER A 91 -16.94 -10.17 10.89
CA SER A 91 -16.45 -11.44 11.42
C SER A 91 -15.56 -12.18 10.41
N GLN A 92 -15.88 -12.11 9.11
CA GLN A 92 -15.10 -12.72 8.03
C GLN A 92 -13.88 -11.90 7.62
N THR A 93 -13.85 -10.60 7.95
CA THR A 93 -12.68 -9.73 7.67
C THR A 93 -11.47 -10.10 8.51
N LEU A 94 -11.65 -10.52 9.76
CA LEU A 94 -10.55 -10.86 10.68
C LEU A 94 -9.68 -12.01 10.19
N PRO A 95 -10.23 -13.17 9.75
CA PRO A 95 -9.43 -14.25 9.17
C PRO A 95 -8.63 -13.78 7.95
N THR A 96 -9.29 -13.11 7.01
CA THR A 96 -8.62 -12.58 5.80
C THR A 96 -7.49 -11.62 6.14
N LEU A 97 -7.72 -10.72 7.10
CA LEU A 97 -6.69 -9.78 7.55
C LEU A 97 -5.48 -10.52 8.16
N ALA A 98 -5.72 -11.54 8.98
CA ALA A 98 -4.65 -12.36 9.56
C ALA A 98 -3.83 -13.06 8.45
N GLU A 99 -4.51 -13.64 7.45
CA GLU A 99 -3.86 -14.30 6.30
C GLU A 99 -3.01 -13.32 5.47
N ILE A 100 -3.50 -12.12 5.25
CA ILE A 100 -2.75 -11.06 4.58
C ILE A 100 -1.51 -10.66 5.37
N LEU A 101 -1.66 -10.39 6.68
CA LEU A 101 -0.54 -9.93 7.51
C LEU A 101 0.54 -11.00 7.67
N PHE A 102 0.16 -12.25 7.96
CA PHE A 102 1.12 -13.35 8.06
C PHE A 102 1.74 -13.69 6.69
N GLY A 103 0.94 -13.71 5.62
CA GLY A 103 1.43 -13.93 4.26
C GLY A 103 2.43 -12.86 3.82
N LEU A 104 2.17 -11.58 4.15
CA LEU A 104 3.09 -10.48 3.87
C LEU A 104 4.36 -10.60 4.72
N PHE A 105 4.25 -10.91 6.00
CA PHE A 105 5.40 -11.11 6.89
C PHE A 105 6.31 -12.22 6.37
N PHE A 106 5.78 -13.41 6.11
CA PHE A 106 6.57 -14.53 5.58
C PHE A 106 7.07 -14.25 4.16
N GLY A 107 6.29 -13.55 3.34
CA GLY A 107 6.71 -13.10 2.01
C GLY A 107 7.91 -12.16 2.05
N ILE A 108 7.94 -11.22 3.00
CA ILE A 108 9.09 -10.33 3.22
C ILE A 108 10.30 -11.13 3.69
N VAL A 109 10.15 -11.97 4.71
CA VAL A 109 11.26 -12.78 5.26
C VAL A 109 11.86 -13.68 4.17
N LEU A 110 11.02 -14.42 3.45
CA LEU A 110 11.45 -15.31 2.39
C LEU A 110 12.07 -14.53 1.22
N GLY A 111 11.43 -13.47 0.78
CA GLY A 111 11.90 -12.65 -0.34
C GLY A 111 13.25 -11.99 -0.06
N VAL A 112 13.43 -11.43 1.13
CA VAL A 112 14.71 -10.86 1.57
C VAL A 112 15.79 -11.93 1.67
N ALA A 113 15.49 -13.08 2.27
CA ALA A 113 16.45 -14.18 2.43
C ALA A 113 16.94 -14.69 1.06
N ILE A 114 16.02 -14.88 0.10
CA ILE A 114 16.37 -15.32 -1.26
C ILE A 114 17.23 -14.27 -1.98
N ALA A 115 16.83 -12.99 -1.94
CA ALA A 115 17.56 -11.91 -2.61
C ALA A 115 18.99 -11.76 -2.04
N LEU A 116 19.17 -11.82 -0.72
CA LEU A 116 20.47 -11.76 -0.08
C LEU A 116 21.33 -12.98 -0.45
N SER A 117 20.74 -14.18 -0.45
CA SER A 117 21.44 -15.40 -0.84
C SER A 117 21.93 -15.34 -2.29
N MET A 118 21.09 -14.83 -3.20
CA MET A 118 21.46 -14.63 -4.62
C MET A 118 22.52 -13.55 -4.81
N CYS A 119 22.54 -12.53 -3.97
CA CYS A 119 23.54 -11.46 -4.01
C CYS A 119 24.92 -11.96 -3.55
N LEU A 120 24.97 -12.83 -2.52
CA LEU A 120 26.20 -13.36 -1.94
C LEU A 120 26.84 -14.47 -2.77
N PHE A 121 26.01 -15.36 -3.32
CA PHE A 121 26.47 -16.58 -3.98
C PHE A 121 26.08 -16.61 -5.46
N ARG A 122 27.05 -16.46 -6.34
CA ARG A 122 26.85 -16.47 -7.80
C ARG A 122 26.21 -17.78 -8.30
N THR A 123 26.58 -18.91 -7.72
CA THR A 123 26.01 -20.22 -8.05
C THR A 123 24.52 -20.27 -7.69
N LEU A 124 24.17 -19.75 -6.50
CA LEU A 124 22.79 -19.71 -6.05
C LEU A 124 21.94 -18.78 -6.92
N HIS A 125 22.52 -17.65 -7.34
CA HIS A 125 21.86 -16.75 -8.29
C HIS A 125 21.54 -17.46 -9.62
N ALA A 126 22.51 -18.16 -10.20
CA ALA A 126 22.32 -18.87 -11.48
C ALA A 126 21.26 -19.97 -11.38
N PHE A 127 21.13 -20.62 -10.23
CA PHE A 127 20.16 -21.67 -9.98
C PHE A 127 18.77 -21.13 -9.61
N LEU A 128 18.69 -20.15 -8.71
CA LEU A 128 17.41 -19.64 -8.21
C LEU A 128 16.69 -18.70 -9.18
N LEU A 129 17.43 -17.97 -10.03
CA LEU A 129 16.83 -17.03 -10.98
C LEU A 129 15.84 -17.70 -11.94
N PRO A 130 16.17 -18.83 -12.62
CA PRO A 130 15.22 -19.54 -13.46
C PRO A 130 13.99 -20.05 -12.67
N LEU A 131 14.21 -20.52 -11.42
CA LEU A 131 13.11 -21.00 -10.57
C LEU A 131 12.17 -19.87 -10.16
N LEU A 132 12.71 -18.68 -9.84
CA LEU A 132 11.92 -17.49 -9.55
C LEU A 132 11.06 -17.08 -10.75
N LEU A 133 11.65 -17.07 -11.95
CA LEU A 133 10.91 -16.76 -13.17
C LEU A 133 9.85 -17.82 -13.48
N ALA A 134 10.18 -19.10 -13.31
CA ALA A 134 9.23 -20.19 -13.50
C ALA A 134 8.07 -20.14 -12.49
N SER A 135 8.31 -19.70 -11.25
CA SER A 135 7.26 -19.55 -10.23
C SER A 135 6.18 -18.55 -10.63
N GLN A 136 6.52 -17.57 -11.47
CA GLN A 136 5.56 -16.57 -11.96
C GLN A 136 4.77 -17.06 -13.19
N ALA A 137 5.33 -18.03 -13.93
CA ALA A 137 4.63 -18.65 -15.05
C ALA A 137 3.49 -19.56 -14.57
N LEU A 138 3.57 -20.06 -13.34
CA LEU A 138 2.54 -20.89 -12.74
C LEU A 138 1.47 -20.00 -12.08
N PRO A 139 0.21 -20.08 -12.52
CA PRO A 139 -0.86 -19.32 -11.87
C PRO A 139 -1.05 -19.85 -10.44
N VAL A 140 -0.97 -18.95 -9.46
CA VAL A 140 -1.11 -19.28 -8.02
C VAL A 140 -2.42 -20.03 -7.74
N PHE A 141 -3.48 -19.70 -8.47
CA PHE A 141 -4.76 -20.38 -8.40
C PHE A 141 -4.67 -21.89 -8.72
N ALA A 142 -3.79 -22.28 -9.65
CA ALA A 142 -3.59 -23.69 -10.00
C ALA A 142 -2.77 -24.45 -8.93
N ILE A 143 -1.93 -23.75 -8.16
CA ILE A 143 -1.10 -24.34 -7.10
C ILE A 143 -1.88 -24.44 -5.78
N ALA A 144 -2.83 -23.54 -5.53
CA ALA A 144 -3.57 -23.48 -4.28
C ALA A 144 -4.21 -24.82 -3.85
N PRO A 145 -4.84 -25.64 -4.73
CA PRO A 145 -5.35 -26.96 -4.36
C PRO A 145 -4.26 -27.92 -3.89
N LEU A 146 -3.06 -27.88 -4.48
CA LEU A 146 -1.94 -28.70 -4.04
C LEU A 146 -1.44 -28.30 -2.67
N LEU A 147 -1.42 -26.99 -2.38
CA LEU A 147 -1.03 -26.51 -1.06
C LEU A 147 -2.04 -26.94 0.01
N VAL A 148 -3.34 -26.94 -0.29
CA VAL A 148 -4.37 -27.47 0.61
C VAL A 148 -4.22 -28.98 0.79
N LEU A 149 -3.88 -29.72 -0.26
CA LEU A 149 -3.63 -31.17 -0.16
C LEU A 149 -2.42 -31.49 0.74
N TRP A 150 -1.34 -30.71 0.64
CA TRP A 150 -0.11 -30.93 1.39
C TRP A 150 -0.17 -30.45 2.85
N PHE A 151 -0.79 -29.28 3.08
CA PHE A 151 -0.82 -28.61 4.38
C PHE A 151 -2.17 -28.73 5.11
N GLY A 152 -3.15 -29.34 4.47
CA GLY A 152 -4.50 -29.53 5.01
C GLY A 152 -5.39 -28.30 4.89
N TYR A 153 -6.67 -28.49 5.24
CA TYR A 153 -7.65 -27.41 5.33
C TYR A 153 -7.37 -26.57 6.59
N GLY A 154 -7.02 -25.31 6.40
CA GLY A 154 -6.76 -24.41 7.54
C GLY A 154 -6.06 -23.12 7.13
N ILE A 155 -5.69 -22.34 8.13
CA ILE A 155 -5.02 -21.04 7.94
C ILE A 155 -3.62 -21.19 7.31
N THR A 156 -2.94 -22.33 7.58
CA THR A 156 -1.57 -22.58 7.11
C THR A 156 -1.47 -22.59 5.58
N ALA A 157 -2.33 -23.37 4.92
CA ALA A 157 -2.34 -23.43 3.45
C ALA A 157 -2.60 -22.07 2.82
N LYS A 158 -3.48 -21.26 3.42
CA LYS A 158 -3.82 -19.91 2.96
C LYS A 158 -2.67 -18.93 3.13
N ILE A 159 -2.00 -18.96 4.29
CA ILE A 159 -0.79 -18.15 4.54
C ILE A 159 0.31 -18.51 3.53
N ILE A 160 0.53 -19.80 3.27
CA ILE A 160 1.52 -20.26 2.30
C ILE A 160 1.16 -19.80 0.88
N THR A 161 -0.11 -19.89 0.48
CA THR A 161 -0.59 -19.39 -0.82
C THR A 161 -0.34 -17.90 -0.96
N THR A 162 -0.69 -17.11 0.05
CA THR A 162 -0.44 -15.67 0.08
C THR A 162 1.06 -15.37 0.05
N THR A 163 1.87 -16.06 0.87
CA THR A 163 3.33 -15.95 0.88
C THR A 163 3.93 -16.22 -0.50
N PHE A 164 3.49 -17.31 -1.14
CA PHE A 164 3.96 -17.72 -2.46
C PHE A 164 3.66 -16.65 -3.54
N MET A 165 2.56 -15.94 -3.42
CA MET A 165 2.25 -14.84 -4.32
C MET A 165 3.11 -13.60 -4.06
N LEU A 166 3.43 -13.32 -2.79
CA LEU A 166 4.06 -12.06 -2.38
C LEU A 166 5.59 -12.07 -2.36
N PHE A 167 6.24 -13.24 -2.21
CA PHE A 167 7.71 -13.29 -2.08
C PHE A 167 8.43 -12.81 -3.33
N PHE A 168 7.90 -13.11 -4.52
CA PHE A 168 8.56 -12.77 -5.78
C PHE A 168 8.75 -11.27 -6.00
N PRO A 169 7.71 -10.41 -5.95
CA PRO A 169 7.88 -8.97 -6.14
C PRO A 169 8.85 -8.37 -5.11
N ILE A 170 8.89 -8.90 -3.89
CA ILE A 170 9.83 -8.47 -2.86
C ILE A 170 11.26 -8.89 -3.23
N THR A 171 11.44 -10.17 -3.59
CA THR A 171 12.75 -10.71 -3.99
C THR A 171 13.32 -9.96 -5.18
N ASN A 172 12.52 -9.79 -6.23
CA ASN A 172 12.97 -9.18 -7.47
C ASN A 172 13.37 -7.71 -7.27
N ASN A 173 12.49 -6.91 -6.66
CA ASN A 173 12.80 -5.50 -6.42
C ASN A 173 14.03 -5.33 -5.51
N PHE A 174 14.14 -6.13 -4.45
CA PHE A 174 15.28 -6.03 -3.55
C PHE A 174 16.58 -6.49 -4.22
N LEU A 175 16.56 -7.59 -4.98
CA LEU A 175 17.70 -8.06 -5.74
C LEU A 175 18.21 -7.03 -6.76
N ASP A 176 17.28 -6.39 -7.47
CA ASP A 176 17.61 -5.32 -8.41
C ASP A 176 18.25 -4.12 -7.68
N GLY A 177 17.72 -3.73 -6.51
CA GLY A 177 18.34 -2.71 -5.69
C GLY A 177 19.75 -3.06 -5.24
N LEU A 178 20.01 -4.33 -4.84
CA LEU A 178 21.34 -4.80 -4.44
C LEU A 178 22.33 -4.80 -5.62
N LYS A 179 21.86 -5.06 -6.84
CA LYS A 179 22.70 -5.03 -8.06
C LYS A 179 22.96 -3.61 -8.56
N GLN A 180 22.04 -2.68 -8.37
CA GLN A 180 22.14 -1.29 -8.81
C GLN A 180 22.96 -0.40 -7.86
N THR A 181 23.68 -0.99 -6.88
CA THR A 181 24.57 -0.21 -6.01
C THR A 181 25.61 0.52 -6.86
N PRO A 182 25.76 1.86 -6.73
CA PRO A 182 26.70 2.63 -7.55
C PRO A 182 28.14 2.13 -7.41
N GLU A 183 28.83 1.98 -8.55
CA GLU A 183 30.21 1.45 -8.59
C GLU A 183 31.18 2.29 -7.78
N ASN A 184 30.98 3.60 -7.68
CA ASN A 184 31.81 4.49 -6.86
C ASN A 184 31.90 4.03 -5.40
N TYR A 185 30.80 3.56 -4.81
CA TYR A 185 30.83 3.05 -3.44
C TYR A 185 31.55 1.70 -3.33
N LEU A 186 31.45 0.86 -4.38
CA LEU A 186 32.14 -0.43 -4.41
C LEU A 186 33.66 -0.23 -4.57
N ASN A 187 34.08 0.73 -5.39
CA ASN A 187 35.49 1.08 -5.57
C ASN A 187 36.10 1.62 -4.27
N ILE A 188 35.39 2.46 -3.51
CA ILE A 188 35.82 2.93 -2.20
C ILE A 188 36.00 1.75 -1.23
N ALA A 189 35.04 0.82 -1.21
CA ALA A 189 35.10 -0.37 -0.37
C ALA A 189 36.30 -1.26 -0.72
N GLU A 190 36.65 -1.36 -2.00
CA GLU A 190 37.82 -2.10 -2.47
C GLU A 190 39.14 -1.46 -2.00
N ILE A 191 39.26 -0.14 -2.13
CA ILE A 191 40.42 0.62 -1.61
C ILE A 191 40.56 0.43 -0.09
N MET A 192 39.44 0.34 0.64
CA MET A 192 39.41 0.09 2.09
C MET A 192 39.67 -1.38 2.47
N ASN A 193 39.91 -2.28 1.51
CA ASN A 193 40.02 -3.74 1.71
C ASN A 193 38.84 -4.35 2.47
N SER A 194 37.62 -3.87 2.19
CA SER A 194 36.41 -4.31 2.87
C SER A 194 36.03 -5.75 2.50
N ASN A 195 35.67 -6.57 3.48
CA ASN A 195 35.17 -7.92 3.26
C ASN A 195 33.79 -7.91 2.58
N ARG A 196 33.43 -8.98 1.84
CA ARG A 196 32.14 -9.15 1.15
C ARG A 196 30.93 -8.90 2.07
N TRP A 197 31.01 -9.32 3.34
CA TRP A 197 29.96 -9.07 4.33
C TRP A 197 29.85 -7.60 4.73
N GLN A 198 30.99 -6.90 4.87
CA GLN A 198 31.00 -5.47 5.16
C GLN A 198 30.39 -4.67 4.01
N VAL A 199 30.78 -5.00 2.78
CA VAL A 199 30.18 -4.39 1.56
C VAL A 199 28.68 -4.63 1.51
N LEU A 200 28.23 -5.85 1.83
CA LEU A 200 26.80 -6.18 1.84
C LEU A 200 26.03 -5.35 2.88
N TYR A 201 26.43 -5.41 4.15
CA TYR A 201 25.68 -4.79 5.24
C TYR A 201 25.80 -3.27 5.27
N GLN A 202 26.99 -2.71 4.94
CA GLN A 202 27.25 -1.27 5.10
C GLN A 202 26.95 -0.46 3.84
N ILE A 203 26.95 -1.11 2.66
CA ILE A 203 26.80 -0.39 1.39
C ILE A 203 25.59 -0.90 0.61
N ARG A 204 25.55 -2.20 0.25
CA ARG A 204 24.53 -2.73 -0.65
C ARG A 204 23.12 -2.74 -0.05
N ILE A 205 22.98 -3.22 1.18
CA ILE A 205 21.66 -3.26 1.85
C ILE A 205 21.09 -1.85 2.04
N PRO A 206 21.81 -0.86 2.65
CA PRO A 206 21.28 0.50 2.78
C PRO A 206 20.93 1.16 1.45
N ALA A 207 21.74 0.94 0.41
CA ALA A 207 21.47 1.45 -0.93
C ALA A 207 20.23 0.81 -1.59
N ALA A 208 19.94 -0.46 -1.28
CA ALA A 208 18.83 -1.23 -1.83
C ALA A 208 17.51 -1.09 -1.05
N LEU A 209 17.51 -0.50 0.16
CA LEU A 209 16.30 -0.34 0.98
C LEU A 209 15.15 0.38 0.28
N PRO A 210 15.37 1.43 -0.55
CA PRO A 210 14.29 2.06 -1.32
C PRO A 210 13.61 1.09 -2.30
N ASN A 211 14.38 0.20 -2.93
CA ASN A 211 13.88 -0.81 -3.85
C ASN A 211 13.13 -1.91 -3.10
N LEU A 212 13.63 -2.32 -1.92
CA LEU A 212 12.91 -3.23 -1.03
C LEU A 212 11.55 -2.65 -0.63
N ALA A 213 11.51 -1.38 -0.23
CA ALA A 213 10.26 -0.70 0.10
C ALA A 213 9.28 -0.69 -1.07
N SER A 214 9.76 -0.47 -2.30
CA SER A 214 8.94 -0.55 -3.51
C SER A 214 8.39 -1.97 -3.73
N GLY A 215 9.19 -3.00 -3.51
CA GLY A 215 8.76 -4.40 -3.56
C GLY A 215 7.69 -4.72 -2.51
N ILE A 216 7.85 -4.23 -1.27
CA ILE A 216 6.86 -4.41 -0.20
C ILE A 216 5.55 -3.69 -0.51
N ARG A 217 5.58 -2.46 -1.07
CA ARG A 217 4.38 -1.74 -1.51
C ARG A 217 3.60 -2.53 -2.57
N LEU A 218 4.31 -3.05 -3.57
CA LEU A 218 3.70 -3.86 -4.63
C LEU A 218 3.10 -5.14 -4.06
N ALA A 219 3.83 -5.86 -3.21
CA ALA A 219 3.35 -7.05 -2.52
C ALA A 219 2.10 -6.75 -1.67
N THR A 220 2.10 -5.64 -0.92
CA THR A 220 0.94 -5.23 -0.10
C THR A 220 -0.30 -4.97 -0.95
N ALA A 221 -0.15 -4.34 -2.13
CA ALA A 221 -1.26 -4.13 -3.05
C ALA A 221 -1.84 -5.45 -3.60
N MET A 222 -1.00 -6.48 -3.74
CA MET A 222 -1.40 -7.82 -4.22
C MET A 222 -1.87 -8.75 -3.09
N ALA A 223 -1.61 -8.43 -1.83
CA ALA A 223 -1.85 -9.32 -0.69
C ALA A 223 -3.32 -9.74 -0.52
N PRO A 224 -4.34 -8.88 -0.71
CA PRO A 224 -5.73 -9.31 -0.67
C PRO A 224 -6.05 -10.38 -1.72
N LEU A 225 -5.47 -10.30 -2.92
CA LEU A 225 -5.67 -11.30 -3.98
C LEU A 225 -5.13 -12.67 -3.55
N GLY A 226 -3.93 -12.69 -2.92
CA GLY A 226 -3.33 -13.94 -2.42
C GLY A 226 -4.18 -14.62 -1.35
N ALA A 227 -4.71 -13.86 -0.39
CA ALA A 227 -5.59 -14.36 0.65
C ALA A 227 -6.90 -14.93 0.06
N ILE A 228 -7.56 -14.18 -0.82
CA ILE A 228 -8.81 -14.59 -1.48
C ILE A 228 -8.62 -15.90 -2.25
N ILE A 229 -7.52 -16.04 -3.02
CA ILE A 229 -7.22 -17.27 -3.76
C ILE A 229 -7.05 -18.45 -2.80
N GLY A 230 -6.35 -18.25 -1.67
CA GLY A 230 -6.21 -19.26 -0.63
C GLY A 230 -7.54 -19.66 0.00
N GLU A 231 -8.43 -18.69 0.24
CA GLU A 231 -9.76 -18.91 0.81
C GLU A 231 -10.71 -19.62 -0.16
N TRP A 232 -10.58 -19.37 -1.45
CA TRP A 232 -11.44 -20.02 -2.46
C TRP A 232 -11.27 -21.53 -2.55
N VAL A 233 -10.08 -22.02 -2.26
CA VAL A 233 -9.75 -23.44 -2.47
C VAL A 233 -9.95 -24.29 -1.22
N GLY A 234 -9.81 -23.73 -0.04
CA GLY A 234 -9.77 -24.58 1.14
C GLY A 234 -10.25 -23.91 2.44
N SER A 235 -11.24 -23.01 2.35
CA SER A 235 -11.69 -22.28 3.52
C SER A 235 -13.17 -22.52 3.83
N ASN A 236 -13.48 -22.38 5.12
CA ASN A 236 -14.84 -22.26 5.64
C ASN A 236 -15.07 -20.87 6.30
N GLN A 237 -14.12 -19.96 6.15
CA GLN A 237 -14.18 -18.61 6.70
C GLN A 237 -13.28 -17.66 5.91
N GLY A 238 -13.58 -16.38 5.99
CA GLY A 238 -12.89 -15.30 5.31
C GLY A 238 -13.75 -14.62 4.24
N LEU A 239 -13.28 -13.46 3.76
CA LEU A 239 -14.02 -12.66 2.78
C LEU A 239 -14.13 -13.36 1.41
N GLY A 240 -13.07 -14.07 0.98
CA GLY A 240 -13.10 -14.85 -0.26
C GLY A 240 -14.06 -16.03 -0.18
N PHE A 241 -14.13 -16.72 0.97
CA PHE A 241 -15.13 -17.73 1.22
C PHE A 241 -16.54 -17.15 1.20
N LEU A 242 -16.77 -16.02 1.86
CA LEU A 242 -18.07 -15.35 1.86
C LEU A 242 -18.47 -14.93 0.43
N LEU A 243 -17.53 -14.45 -0.37
CA LEU A 243 -17.75 -14.08 -1.76
C LEU A 243 -18.18 -15.25 -2.61
N LEU A 244 -17.52 -16.42 -2.49
CA LEU A 244 -17.94 -17.64 -3.19
C LEU A 244 -19.32 -18.12 -2.74
N ASN A 245 -19.59 -18.07 -1.45
CA ASN A 245 -20.86 -18.52 -0.88
C ASN A 245 -22.02 -17.62 -1.32
N ALA A 246 -21.82 -16.30 -1.31
CA ALA A 246 -22.80 -15.34 -1.81
C ALA A 246 -23.07 -15.56 -3.32
N ASN A 247 -22.03 -15.83 -4.12
CA ASN A 247 -22.18 -16.15 -5.53
C ASN A 247 -22.97 -17.45 -5.73
N ALA A 248 -22.66 -18.51 -4.99
CA ALA A 248 -23.36 -19.81 -5.09
C ALA A 248 -24.84 -19.72 -4.67
N GLN A 249 -25.19 -18.80 -3.77
CA GLN A 249 -26.55 -18.53 -3.31
C GLN A 249 -27.26 -17.47 -4.17
N MET A 250 -26.64 -16.95 -5.23
CA MET A 250 -27.16 -15.89 -6.09
C MET A 250 -27.46 -14.58 -5.32
N GLN A 251 -26.76 -14.33 -4.20
CA GLN A 251 -26.83 -13.11 -3.41
C GLN A 251 -25.79 -12.10 -3.94
N ILE A 252 -26.08 -11.58 -5.14
CA ILE A 252 -25.12 -10.75 -5.87
C ILE A 252 -24.88 -9.40 -5.17
N ASP A 253 -25.86 -8.86 -4.49
CA ASP A 253 -25.76 -7.66 -3.65
C ASP A 253 -24.76 -7.85 -2.51
N LEU A 254 -24.79 -8.99 -1.81
CA LEU A 254 -23.82 -9.35 -0.77
C LEU A 254 -22.43 -9.59 -1.38
N MET A 255 -22.34 -10.25 -2.53
CA MET A 255 -21.07 -10.47 -3.23
C MET A 255 -20.38 -9.14 -3.55
N PHE A 256 -21.11 -8.15 -4.09
CA PHE A 256 -20.57 -6.82 -4.37
C PHE A 256 -20.24 -6.06 -3.08
N ALA A 257 -21.03 -6.19 -2.01
CA ALA A 257 -20.72 -5.60 -0.70
C ALA A 257 -19.39 -6.12 -0.15
N VAL A 258 -19.13 -7.42 -0.25
CA VAL A 258 -17.85 -8.04 0.14
C VAL A 258 -16.69 -7.53 -0.73
N LEU A 259 -16.88 -7.41 -2.05
CA LEU A 259 -15.86 -6.83 -2.94
C LEU A 259 -15.49 -5.39 -2.56
N VAL A 260 -16.46 -4.57 -2.21
CA VAL A 260 -16.23 -3.20 -1.72
C VAL A 260 -15.39 -3.22 -0.44
N VAL A 261 -15.67 -4.13 0.50
CA VAL A 261 -14.88 -4.26 1.73
C VAL A 261 -13.45 -4.70 1.44
N ILE A 262 -13.24 -5.68 0.57
CA ILE A 262 -11.90 -6.14 0.14
C ILE A 262 -11.12 -4.99 -0.51
N PHE A 263 -11.76 -4.19 -1.36
CA PHE A 263 -11.15 -3.03 -2.00
C PHE A 263 -10.68 -2.00 -0.97
N PHE A 264 -11.53 -1.61 -0.03
CA PHE A 264 -11.15 -0.67 1.02
C PHE A 264 -10.10 -1.23 1.98
N LEU A 265 -10.16 -2.53 2.30
CA LEU A 265 -9.14 -3.21 3.10
C LEU A 265 -7.78 -3.16 2.40
N GLY A 266 -7.73 -3.44 1.09
CA GLY A 266 -6.49 -3.36 0.31
C GLY A 266 -5.90 -1.96 0.28
N ILE A 267 -6.74 -0.94 0.03
CA ILE A 267 -6.33 0.47 0.06
C ILE A 267 -5.81 0.86 1.44
N PHE A 268 -6.53 0.52 2.49
CA PHE A 268 -6.13 0.82 3.87
C PHE A 268 -4.77 0.22 4.21
N LEU A 269 -4.57 -1.07 3.90
CA LEU A 269 -3.30 -1.77 4.13
C LEU A 269 -2.16 -1.16 3.32
N TYR A 270 -2.41 -0.81 2.07
CA TYR A 270 -1.41 -0.15 1.23
C TYR A 270 -0.94 1.18 1.83
N PHE A 271 -1.86 2.06 2.21
CA PHE A 271 -1.51 3.34 2.82
C PHE A 271 -0.86 3.19 4.20
N LEU A 272 -1.30 2.20 4.98
CA LEU A 272 -0.68 1.88 6.28
C LEU A 272 0.79 1.49 6.09
N VAL A 273 1.06 0.53 5.20
CA VAL A 273 2.42 0.04 4.92
C VAL A 273 3.27 1.12 4.26
N ASP A 274 2.72 1.90 3.31
CA ASP A 274 3.43 3.03 2.70
C ASP A 274 3.85 4.07 3.75
N THR A 275 2.95 4.42 4.67
CA THR A 275 3.27 5.35 5.77
C THR A 275 4.36 4.79 6.68
N LEU A 276 4.29 3.51 7.07
CA LEU A 276 5.31 2.86 7.89
C LEU A 276 6.67 2.81 7.19
N LEU A 277 6.70 2.50 5.90
CA LEU A 277 7.94 2.48 5.11
C LEU A 277 8.54 3.88 4.96
N ASN A 278 7.72 4.91 4.74
CA ASN A 278 8.18 6.29 4.65
C ASN A 278 8.75 6.80 5.99
N LEU A 279 8.17 6.37 7.12
CA LEU A 279 8.72 6.66 8.45
C LEU A 279 10.04 5.91 8.73
N ALA A 280 10.16 4.67 8.24
CA ALA A 280 11.37 3.86 8.40
C ALA A 280 12.52 4.32 7.49
N LEU A 281 12.23 4.95 6.34
CA LEU A 281 13.19 5.34 5.32
C LEU A 281 13.12 6.85 4.98
N PRO A 282 13.31 7.76 5.94
CA PRO A 282 13.11 9.19 5.72
C PRO A 282 14.06 9.79 4.67
N TRP A 283 15.23 9.19 4.46
CA TRP A 283 16.21 9.65 3.46
C TRP A 283 15.78 9.41 2.01
N THR A 284 14.79 8.56 1.77
CA THR A 284 14.26 8.32 0.41
C THR A 284 13.38 9.46 -0.08
N LEU A 285 12.81 10.25 0.84
CA LEU A 285 11.97 11.42 0.54
C LEU A 285 12.80 12.65 0.12
N LEU A 286 14.12 12.63 0.33
CA LEU A 286 15.03 13.74 0.07
C LEU A 286 15.60 13.75 -1.35
N LYS A 287 15.17 12.88 -2.28
CA LYS A 287 15.56 13.01 -3.69
C LYS A 287 14.79 14.17 -4.31
N PRO A 288 15.48 15.27 -4.70
CA PRO A 288 14.86 16.27 -5.56
C PRO A 288 14.50 15.61 -6.90
N SER A 289 13.26 15.80 -7.30
CA SER A 289 12.72 15.45 -8.62
C SER A 289 13.46 16.17 -9.73
#